data_150d52e06a98c9a7422b881e16d01b0c
#
_entry.id   150d52e06a98c9a7422b881e16d01b0c
#
_cell.length_a   1.000
_cell.length_b   1.000
_cell.length_c   1.000
_cell.angle_alpha   90.00
_cell.angle_beta   90.00
_cell.angle_gamma   90.00
#
_symmetry.space_group_name_H-M   'P 1'
#
loop_
_entity.id
_entity.type
_entity.pdbx_description
1 polymer ?
#
loop_
_entity_poly.entity_id
_entity_poly.type
_entity_poly.pdbx_seq_one_letter_code
_entity_poly.pdbx_strand_id
1 'polypeptide(L)'
;MQSATTLDLPWLRHTFGKRLQENVPLARLTSARVGGKAALFITAESADDLANIVDHLWNSNTPFLIMGGGSNMLVGDAGVRAVVVFNRARKVRFDVAGVPASVWAESGANFGLIARQAAKRGLSGLEWAAGIPGTVGGAVVGNAGAHKGELSGNLLVAEILHQEKSDALRATQSGEREAGHRREYWSVERFGYRYRTSILKQIPGRHVVLSASLRLEHSSPEKVKAKIEEFVSYRRQTQPPGASMGSMFKNPAGDYAGRLIEAAGLKGKKIGRAEISPLHANFFINHGGATAEDIWKLIQLTRDAVEKKFGIVLELEIEPVGEW
;
A
#
# COMPACT_ATOMS: atom_id res chain seq x y z
N MET A 1 4.43 8.59 -25.18
CA MET A 1 3.23 7.78 -25.50
C MET A 1 3.61 6.34 -25.32
N GLN A 2 3.27 5.71 -24.19
CA GLN A 2 3.39 4.26 -24.05
C GLN A 2 2.31 3.63 -24.93
N SER A 3 2.72 2.74 -25.85
CA SER A 3 1.78 1.96 -26.66
C SER A 3 0.80 1.25 -25.71
N ALA A 4 -0.48 1.37 -25.98
CA ALA A 4 -1.51 0.64 -25.23
C ALA A 4 -1.21 -0.86 -25.36
N THR A 5 -0.64 -1.46 -24.32
CA THR A 5 -0.40 -2.90 -24.28
C THR A 5 -1.75 -3.58 -24.28
N THR A 6 -2.11 -4.22 -25.36
CA THR A 6 -3.39 -4.93 -25.49
C THR A 6 -3.33 -6.17 -24.60
N LEU A 7 -4.30 -6.32 -23.69
CA LEU A 7 -4.43 -7.51 -22.86
C LEU A 7 -4.80 -8.71 -23.74
N ASP A 8 -4.00 -9.77 -23.72
CA ASP A 8 -4.32 -11.05 -24.37
C ASP A 8 -5.39 -11.80 -23.55
N LEU A 9 -6.63 -11.42 -23.73
CA LEU A 9 -7.75 -11.97 -22.98
C LEU A 9 -7.96 -13.49 -23.19
N PRO A 10 -7.83 -14.06 -24.41
CA PRO A 10 -7.87 -15.51 -24.63
C PRO A 10 -6.82 -16.25 -23.79
N TRP A 11 -5.57 -15.79 -23.81
CA TRP A 11 -4.48 -16.41 -23.04
C TRP A 11 -4.72 -16.29 -21.52
N LEU A 12 -5.13 -15.11 -21.04
CA LEU A 12 -5.42 -14.88 -19.62
C LEU A 12 -6.56 -15.78 -19.12
N ARG A 13 -7.63 -15.93 -19.91
CA ARG A 13 -8.73 -16.83 -19.59
C ARG A 13 -8.31 -18.30 -19.58
N HIS A 14 -7.43 -18.70 -20.50
CA HIS A 14 -6.87 -20.04 -20.53
C HIS A 14 -6.01 -20.30 -19.29
N THR A 15 -5.09 -19.39 -18.96
CA THR A 15 -4.13 -19.53 -17.85
C THR A 15 -4.80 -19.49 -16.47
N PHE A 16 -5.72 -18.57 -16.24
CA PHE A 16 -6.31 -18.36 -14.91
C PHE A 16 -7.74 -18.93 -14.77
N GLY A 17 -8.37 -19.32 -15.85
CA GLY A 17 -9.68 -19.95 -15.84
C GLY A 17 -10.73 -19.14 -15.10
N LYS A 18 -11.53 -19.82 -14.27
CA LYS A 18 -12.61 -19.21 -13.46
C LYS A 18 -12.13 -18.24 -12.38
N ARG A 19 -10.82 -18.18 -12.09
CA ARG A 19 -10.25 -17.22 -11.13
C ARG A 19 -10.18 -15.80 -11.69
N LEU A 20 -10.10 -15.66 -13.03
CA LEU A 20 -10.08 -14.37 -13.69
C LEU A 20 -11.50 -13.79 -13.73
N GLN A 21 -11.65 -12.64 -13.09
CA GLN A 21 -12.92 -11.91 -13.08
C GLN A 21 -12.78 -10.66 -13.94
N GLU A 22 -13.86 -10.24 -14.57
CA GLU A 22 -13.87 -9.06 -15.45
C GLU A 22 -14.76 -7.96 -14.85
N ASN A 23 -14.41 -6.71 -15.12
CA ASN A 23 -15.21 -5.53 -14.75
C ASN A 23 -15.54 -5.43 -13.25
N VAL A 24 -14.57 -5.77 -12.38
CA VAL A 24 -14.77 -5.75 -10.91
C VAL A 24 -14.73 -4.33 -10.37
N PRO A 25 -15.78 -3.84 -9.66
CA PRO A 25 -15.81 -2.50 -9.07
C PRO A 25 -14.79 -2.35 -7.95
N LEU A 26 -13.77 -1.47 -8.12
CA LEU A 26 -12.70 -1.27 -7.15
C LEU A 26 -13.09 -0.34 -6.00
N ALA A 27 -14.08 0.50 -6.14
CA ALA A 27 -14.56 1.38 -5.07
C ALA A 27 -14.89 0.64 -3.76
N ARG A 28 -15.36 -0.61 -3.85
CA ARG A 28 -15.65 -1.45 -2.67
C ARG A 28 -14.40 -1.99 -1.97
N LEU A 29 -13.25 -1.93 -2.64
CA LEU A 29 -11.96 -2.45 -2.18
C LEU A 29 -11.00 -1.33 -1.76
N THR A 30 -11.36 -0.05 -1.95
CA THR A 30 -10.60 1.12 -1.53
C THR A 30 -11.14 1.72 -0.23
N SER A 31 -10.26 2.26 0.62
CA SER A 31 -10.67 2.91 1.86
C SER A 31 -11.45 4.20 1.64
N ALA A 32 -11.18 4.93 0.58
CA ALA A 32 -11.94 6.12 0.18
C ALA A 32 -13.30 5.79 -0.46
N ARG A 33 -13.56 4.52 -0.80
CA ARG A 33 -14.76 4.05 -1.49
C ARG A 33 -15.02 4.77 -2.81
N VAL A 34 -13.95 5.09 -3.54
CA VAL A 34 -13.98 5.65 -4.89
C VAL A 34 -13.18 4.79 -5.84
N GLY A 35 -13.40 4.97 -7.14
CA GLY A 35 -12.67 4.31 -8.21
C GLY A 35 -13.55 3.48 -9.14
N GLY A 36 -13.15 3.43 -10.39
CA GLY A 36 -13.80 2.66 -11.44
C GLY A 36 -13.59 1.15 -11.31
N LYS A 37 -13.73 0.44 -12.43
CA LYS A 37 -13.62 -1.02 -12.48
C LYS A 37 -12.19 -1.46 -12.83
N ALA A 38 -11.76 -2.59 -12.28
CA ALA A 38 -10.66 -3.35 -12.87
C ALA A 38 -11.17 -4.04 -14.14
N ALA A 39 -10.48 -3.85 -15.26
CA ALA A 39 -10.79 -4.60 -16.48
C ALA A 39 -10.70 -6.10 -16.23
N LEU A 40 -9.62 -6.52 -15.59
CA LEU A 40 -9.35 -7.89 -15.15
C LEU A 40 -8.94 -7.91 -13.67
N PHE A 41 -9.37 -8.92 -12.96
CA PHE A 41 -9.15 -9.05 -11.52
C PHE A 41 -8.89 -10.51 -11.14
N ILE A 42 -7.87 -10.74 -10.33
CA ILE A 42 -7.55 -12.05 -9.79
C ILE A 42 -7.15 -11.94 -8.32
N THR A 43 -7.56 -12.91 -7.50
CA THR A 43 -7.17 -12.96 -6.09
C THR A 43 -6.02 -13.92 -5.89
N ALA A 44 -4.97 -13.48 -5.18
CA ALA A 44 -3.87 -14.30 -4.70
C ALA A 44 -4.11 -14.68 -3.23
N GLU A 45 -4.20 -15.99 -2.94
CA GLU A 45 -4.59 -16.50 -1.61
C GLU A 45 -3.39 -16.88 -0.73
N SER A 46 -2.17 -16.96 -1.27
CA SER A 46 -0.92 -17.20 -0.56
C SER A 46 0.25 -16.49 -1.22
N ALA A 47 1.40 -16.42 -0.53
CA ALA A 47 2.63 -15.86 -1.10
C ALA A 47 3.08 -16.63 -2.36
N ASP A 48 2.96 -17.96 -2.35
CA ASP A 48 3.29 -18.79 -3.52
C ASP A 48 2.32 -18.57 -4.67
N ASP A 49 1.03 -18.45 -4.37
CA ASP A 49 0.02 -18.14 -5.37
C ASP A 49 0.23 -16.75 -5.99
N LEU A 50 0.58 -15.75 -5.15
CA LEU A 50 0.95 -14.42 -5.63
C LEU A 50 2.16 -14.46 -6.56
N ALA A 51 3.20 -15.21 -6.18
CA ALA A 51 4.38 -15.37 -7.01
C ALA A 51 4.04 -16.01 -8.36
N ASN A 52 3.29 -17.11 -8.35
CA ASN A 52 2.89 -17.81 -9.57
C ASN A 52 2.07 -16.93 -10.52
N ILE A 53 1.10 -16.15 -9.98
CA ILE A 53 0.32 -15.21 -10.79
C ILE A 53 1.24 -14.17 -11.43
N VAL A 54 2.13 -13.58 -10.65
CA VAL A 54 3.04 -12.52 -11.12
C VAL A 54 4.01 -13.06 -12.16
N ASP A 55 4.53 -14.28 -11.97
CA ASP A 55 5.42 -14.94 -12.93
C ASP A 55 4.73 -15.11 -14.31
N HIS A 56 3.47 -15.57 -14.32
CA HIS A 56 2.70 -15.66 -15.56
C HIS A 56 2.51 -14.28 -16.22
N LEU A 57 2.19 -13.25 -15.44
CA LEU A 57 1.97 -11.89 -15.97
C LEU A 57 3.27 -11.25 -16.50
N TRP A 58 4.41 -11.45 -15.84
CA TRP A 58 5.70 -11.00 -16.34
C TRP A 58 6.12 -11.74 -17.61
N ASN A 59 5.97 -13.06 -17.67
CA ASN A 59 6.32 -13.88 -18.85
C ASN A 59 5.50 -13.49 -20.08
N SER A 60 4.25 -13.10 -19.89
CA SER A 60 3.38 -12.61 -20.97
C SER A 60 3.46 -11.10 -21.22
N ASN A 61 4.37 -10.37 -20.54
CA ASN A 61 4.42 -8.91 -20.55
C ASN A 61 3.05 -8.24 -20.30
N THR A 62 2.19 -8.89 -19.52
CA THR A 62 0.87 -8.35 -19.19
C THR A 62 0.99 -7.32 -18.07
N PRO A 63 0.49 -6.09 -18.25
CA PRO A 63 0.50 -5.08 -17.19
C PRO A 63 -0.39 -5.49 -16.03
N PHE A 64 0.09 -5.30 -14.82
CA PHE A 64 -0.66 -5.63 -13.61
C PHE A 64 -0.43 -4.62 -12.50
N LEU A 65 -1.34 -4.63 -11.52
CA LEU A 65 -1.31 -3.81 -10.32
C LEU A 65 -1.55 -4.72 -9.12
N ILE A 66 -0.62 -4.75 -8.15
CA ILE A 66 -0.85 -5.44 -6.88
C ILE A 66 -1.67 -4.54 -5.96
N MET A 67 -2.81 -5.03 -5.53
CA MET A 67 -3.69 -4.34 -4.61
C MET A 67 -3.74 -5.10 -3.27
N GLY A 68 -3.32 -4.46 -2.19
CA GLY A 68 -3.50 -4.96 -0.82
C GLY A 68 -4.84 -4.49 -0.23
N GLY A 69 -4.81 -3.78 0.89
CA GLY A 69 -6.00 -3.25 1.55
C GLY A 69 -6.64 -2.02 0.90
N GLY A 70 -6.12 -1.52 -0.22
CA GLY A 70 -6.64 -0.33 -0.92
C GLY A 70 -6.66 0.95 -0.06
N SER A 71 -5.80 1.02 0.97
CA SER A 71 -5.84 2.10 1.95
C SER A 71 -5.06 3.35 1.56
N ASN A 72 -4.20 3.25 0.55
CA ASN A 72 -3.33 4.33 0.08
C ASN A 72 -3.44 4.55 -1.44
N MET A 73 -4.51 4.05 -2.07
CA MET A 73 -4.69 4.10 -3.52
C MET A 73 -5.90 4.96 -3.87
N LEU A 74 -5.70 5.95 -4.72
CA LEU A 74 -6.77 6.70 -5.37
C LEU A 74 -6.94 6.14 -6.79
N VAL A 75 -7.96 5.34 -6.99
CA VAL A 75 -8.26 4.71 -8.28
C VAL A 75 -9.12 5.64 -9.12
N GLY A 76 -8.67 5.97 -10.33
CA GLY A 76 -9.41 6.83 -11.28
C GLY A 76 -10.79 6.27 -11.64
N ASP A 77 -11.72 7.15 -11.98
CA ASP A 77 -13.11 6.75 -12.27
C ASP A 77 -13.22 5.93 -13.57
N ALA A 78 -12.32 6.12 -14.54
CA ALA A 78 -12.22 5.28 -15.74
C ALA A 78 -11.70 3.86 -15.43
N GLY A 79 -11.18 3.62 -14.24
CA GLY A 79 -10.76 2.30 -13.76
C GLY A 79 -9.33 1.92 -14.11
N VAL A 80 -9.03 0.64 -14.11
CA VAL A 80 -7.67 0.08 -14.33
C VAL A 80 -7.70 -0.87 -15.51
N ARG A 81 -7.00 -0.52 -16.61
CA ARG A 81 -6.83 -1.35 -17.82
C ARG A 81 -5.63 -2.30 -17.71
N ALA A 82 -5.52 -2.96 -16.57
CA ALA A 82 -4.49 -3.95 -16.29
C ALA A 82 -5.11 -5.10 -15.51
N VAL A 83 -4.34 -6.16 -15.23
CA VAL A 83 -4.78 -7.20 -14.28
C VAL A 83 -4.56 -6.68 -12.86
N VAL A 84 -5.64 -6.46 -12.11
CA VAL A 84 -5.55 -6.16 -10.67
C VAL A 84 -5.40 -7.47 -9.92
N VAL A 85 -4.24 -7.67 -9.30
CA VAL A 85 -3.95 -8.82 -8.43
C VAL A 85 -4.25 -8.42 -6.99
N PHE A 86 -5.39 -8.90 -6.47
CA PHE A 86 -5.82 -8.63 -5.11
C PHE A 86 -5.12 -9.57 -4.14
N ASN A 87 -4.20 -9.05 -3.35
CA ASN A 87 -3.37 -9.85 -2.48
C ASN A 87 -4.08 -10.18 -1.15
N ARG A 88 -4.48 -11.43 -0.99
CA ARG A 88 -5.08 -12.03 0.21
C ARG A 88 -4.18 -13.09 0.86
N ALA A 89 -2.91 -13.12 0.54
CA ALA A 89 -1.92 -13.92 1.25
C ALA A 89 -1.79 -13.42 2.70
N ARG A 90 -2.33 -14.14 3.68
CA ARG A 90 -2.57 -13.63 5.06
C ARG A 90 -2.03 -14.51 6.17
N LYS A 91 -1.22 -15.52 5.87
CA LYS A 91 -0.60 -16.35 6.91
C LYS A 91 0.29 -15.50 7.82
N VAL A 92 0.23 -15.77 9.12
CA VAL A 92 1.02 -15.07 10.15
C VAL A 92 1.56 -16.12 11.13
N ARG A 93 2.83 -16.02 11.48
CA ARG A 93 3.50 -16.88 12.46
C ARG A 93 4.30 -16.03 13.43
N PHE A 94 4.12 -16.27 14.73
CA PHE A 94 4.92 -15.62 15.77
C PHE A 94 5.98 -16.58 16.26
N ASP A 95 7.21 -16.12 16.32
CA ASP A 95 8.31 -16.75 17.04
C ASP A 95 8.51 -15.97 18.36
N VAL A 96 7.88 -16.48 19.41
CA VAL A 96 7.91 -15.86 20.75
C VAL A 96 9.20 -16.20 21.48
N ALA A 97 9.75 -17.39 21.26
CA ALA A 97 10.97 -17.86 21.94
C ALA A 97 12.26 -17.39 21.25
N GLY A 98 12.15 -16.86 20.04
CA GLY A 98 13.29 -16.36 19.27
C GLY A 98 14.01 -15.19 19.91
N VAL A 99 15.29 -15.01 19.58
CA VAL A 99 16.12 -13.90 20.03
C VAL A 99 16.68 -13.17 18.79
N PRO A 100 16.06 -12.04 18.40
CA PRO A 100 14.89 -11.40 19.00
C PRO A 100 13.58 -12.15 18.73
N ALA A 101 12.57 -11.96 19.58
CA ALA A 101 11.21 -12.38 19.25
C ALA A 101 10.76 -11.74 17.94
N SER A 102 9.94 -12.42 17.15
CA SER A 102 9.59 -11.93 15.82
C SER A 102 8.19 -12.36 15.36
N VAL A 103 7.72 -11.74 14.31
CA VAL A 103 6.53 -12.17 13.56
C VAL A 103 6.87 -12.22 12.07
N TRP A 104 6.63 -13.38 11.46
CA TRP A 104 6.61 -13.55 10.02
C TRP A 104 5.18 -13.43 9.51
N ALA A 105 4.97 -12.70 8.42
CA ALA A 105 3.66 -12.53 7.82
C ALA A 105 3.74 -12.44 6.30
N GLU A 106 2.79 -13.07 5.61
CA GLU A 106 2.58 -12.85 4.19
C GLU A 106 2.14 -11.41 3.90
N SER A 107 2.47 -10.91 2.72
CA SER A 107 2.34 -9.49 2.36
C SER A 107 0.91 -8.96 2.32
N GLY A 108 -0.10 -9.83 2.14
CA GLY A 108 -1.52 -9.47 2.21
C GLY A 108 -2.11 -9.47 3.62
N ALA A 109 -1.34 -9.84 4.65
CA ALA A 109 -1.79 -9.84 6.05
C ALA A 109 -2.06 -8.41 6.53
N ASN A 110 -3.15 -8.24 7.33
CA ASN A 110 -3.51 -6.93 7.88
C ASN A 110 -2.52 -6.50 8.96
N PHE A 111 -1.83 -5.38 8.72
CA PHE A 111 -0.73 -4.94 9.57
C PHE A 111 -1.20 -4.51 10.97
N GLY A 112 -2.28 -3.77 11.06
CA GLY A 112 -2.84 -3.37 12.37
C GLY A 112 -3.37 -4.55 13.20
N LEU A 113 -3.84 -5.62 12.54
CA LEU A 113 -4.27 -6.84 13.23
C LEU A 113 -3.07 -7.60 13.81
N ILE A 114 -1.95 -7.64 13.09
CA ILE A 114 -0.69 -8.24 13.58
C ILE A 114 -0.22 -7.54 14.84
N ALA A 115 -0.21 -6.20 14.88
CA ALA A 115 0.15 -5.42 16.06
C ALA A 115 -0.72 -5.79 17.29
N ARG A 116 -2.03 -5.92 17.10
CA ARG A 116 -2.94 -6.35 18.16
C ARG A 116 -2.73 -7.81 18.61
N GLN A 117 -2.35 -8.69 17.68
CA GLN A 117 -2.00 -10.08 18.00
C GLN A 117 -0.68 -10.19 18.75
N ALA A 118 0.32 -9.34 18.43
CA ALA A 118 1.57 -9.22 19.17
C ALA A 118 1.30 -8.78 20.63
N ALA A 119 0.47 -7.76 20.82
CA ALA A 119 0.08 -7.28 22.15
C ALA A 119 -0.54 -8.37 23.03
N LYS A 120 -1.44 -9.19 22.48
CA LYS A 120 -2.05 -10.33 23.21
C LYS A 120 -1.01 -11.37 23.66
N ARG A 121 0.16 -11.42 23.04
CA ARG A 121 1.28 -12.32 23.38
C ARG A 121 2.33 -11.67 24.27
N GLY A 122 2.11 -10.43 24.72
CA GLY A 122 3.10 -9.67 25.47
C GLY A 122 4.33 -9.26 24.63
N LEU A 123 4.12 -9.07 23.33
CA LEU A 123 5.18 -8.66 22.39
C LEU A 123 4.99 -7.20 21.99
N SER A 124 6.00 -6.38 22.25
CA SER A 124 6.11 -4.96 21.98
C SER A 124 6.82 -4.68 20.66
N GLY A 125 6.77 -3.45 20.18
CA GLY A 125 7.48 -2.93 19.00
C GLY A 125 6.56 -2.55 17.85
N LEU A 126 5.32 -3.05 17.79
CA LEU A 126 4.36 -2.74 16.74
C LEU A 126 3.14 -1.94 17.21
N GLU A 127 3.15 -1.37 18.41
CA GLU A 127 2.02 -0.62 18.96
C GLU A 127 1.57 0.51 18.05
N TRP A 128 2.54 1.19 17.44
CA TRP A 128 2.33 2.29 16.50
C TRP A 128 1.51 1.90 15.27
N ALA A 129 1.55 0.61 14.90
CA ALA A 129 0.87 0.09 13.71
C ALA A 129 -0.60 -0.30 13.97
N ALA A 130 -1.04 -0.43 15.22
CA ALA A 130 -2.35 -0.98 15.59
C ALA A 130 -3.56 -0.22 15.02
N GLY A 131 -3.39 1.06 14.68
CA GLY A 131 -4.42 1.91 14.09
C GLY A 131 -4.21 2.18 12.59
N ILE A 132 -3.17 1.62 11.98
CA ILE A 132 -2.85 1.87 10.55
C ILE A 132 -3.64 0.88 9.70
N PRO A 133 -4.46 1.34 8.74
CA PRO A 133 -5.08 0.46 7.77
C PRO A 133 -4.06 -0.01 6.73
N GLY A 134 -4.29 -1.19 6.15
CA GLY A 134 -3.46 -1.72 5.07
C GLY A 134 -2.81 -3.06 5.41
N THR A 135 -1.88 -3.48 4.56
CA THR A 135 -1.24 -4.78 4.59
C THR A 135 0.26 -4.67 4.84
N VAL A 136 0.88 -5.77 5.25
CA VAL A 136 2.33 -5.88 5.45
C VAL A 136 3.10 -5.46 4.18
N GLY A 137 2.69 -5.95 3.00
CA GLY A 137 3.33 -5.57 1.73
C GLY A 137 3.26 -4.06 1.45
N GLY A 138 2.08 -3.43 1.67
CA GLY A 138 1.95 -1.98 1.56
C GLY A 138 2.81 -1.23 2.57
N ALA A 139 2.92 -1.74 3.80
CA ALA A 139 3.79 -1.17 4.82
C ALA A 139 5.27 -1.27 4.42
N VAL A 140 5.73 -2.41 3.87
CA VAL A 140 7.10 -2.61 3.36
C VAL A 140 7.41 -1.66 2.20
N VAL A 141 6.51 -1.56 1.22
CA VAL A 141 6.71 -0.69 0.05
C VAL A 141 6.78 0.78 0.44
N GLY A 142 5.89 1.22 1.35
CA GLY A 142 5.73 2.63 1.69
C GLY A 142 6.56 3.10 2.90
N ASN A 143 7.33 2.24 3.59
CA ASN A 143 7.88 2.53 4.91
C ASN A 143 6.80 3.13 5.83
N ALA A 144 5.72 2.39 6.03
CA ALA A 144 4.60 2.87 6.83
C ALA A 144 5.04 3.25 8.24
N GLY A 145 4.48 4.31 8.78
CA GLY A 145 4.84 4.76 10.12
C GLY A 145 3.81 5.70 10.74
N ALA A 146 3.77 5.70 12.07
CA ALA A 146 2.98 6.59 12.90
C ALA A 146 3.59 6.68 14.31
N HIS A 147 3.24 7.71 15.08
CA HIS A 147 3.65 7.84 16.49
C HIS A 147 5.15 7.65 16.73
N LYS A 148 6.00 8.18 15.84
CA LYS A 148 7.48 8.06 15.83
C LYS A 148 8.01 6.63 15.59
N GLY A 149 7.14 5.65 15.31
CA GLY A 149 7.53 4.33 14.82
C GLY A 149 7.37 4.23 13.31
N GLU A 150 8.21 3.44 12.67
CA GLU A 150 8.11 3.13 11.23
C GLU A 150 8.60 1.71 10.94
N LEU A 151 8.22 1.19 9.78
CA LEU A 151 8.50 -0.21 9.44
C LEU A 151 9.98 -0.52 9.41
N SER A 152 10.81 0.39 8.90
CA SER A 152 12.28 0.22 8.84
C SER A 152 12.90 -0.11 10.19
N GLY A 153 12.35 0.40 11.29
CA GLY A 153 12.81 0.09 12.65
C GLY A 153 12.48 -1.33 13.13
N ASN A 154 11.50 -1.97 12.52
CA ASN A 154 11.06 -3.32 12.90
C ASN A 154 11.44 -4.39 11.87
N LEU A 155 11.71 -4.02 10.60
CA LEU A 155 11.97 -4.99 9.55
C LEU A 155 13.28 -5.74 9.79
N LEU A 156 13.22 -7.07 9.91
CA LEU A 156 14.38 -7.94 9.90
C LEU A 156 14.76 -8.31 8.46
N VAL A 157 13.78 -8.82 7.73
CA VAL A 157 13.95 -9.29 6.36
C VAL A 157 12.60 -9.32 5.66
N ALA A 158 12.59 -9.08 4.33
CA ALA A 158 11.41 -9.36 3.52
C ALA A 158 11.79 -10.25 2.32
N GLU A 159 10.88 -11.15 1.97
CA GLU A 159 10.98 -11.98 0.77
C GLU A 159 10.42 -11.21 -0.41
N ILE A 160 11.26 -10.99 -1.41
CA ILE A 160 10.95 -10.22 -2.61
C ILE A 160 11.03 -11.14 -3.82
N LEU A 161 9.97 -11.18 -4.61
CA LEU A 161 10.00 -11.69 -5.96
C LEU A 161 10.43 -10.57 -6.89
N HIS A 162 11.43 -10.79 -7.72
CA HIS A 162 11.87 -9.79 -8.70
C HIS A 162 12.12 -10.40 -10.06
N GLN A 163 11.85 -9.59 -11.08
CA GLN A 163 12.13 -9.93 -12.47
C GLN A 163 13.62 -9.73 -12.75
N GLU A 164 14.31 -10.77 -13.21
CA GLU A 164 15.70 -10.63 -13.67
C GLU A 164 15.76 -9.76 -14.93
N LYS A 165 16.77 -8.89 -15.02
CA LYS A 165 17.02 -8.16 -16.27
C LYS A 165 17.37 -9.16 -17.36
N SER A 166 16.78 -8.99 -18.54
CA SER A 166 17.01 -9.83 -19.71
C SER A 166 18.47 -9.83 -20.21
N ASP A 167 19.34 -9.00 -19.66
CA ASP A 167 20.77 -8.93 -20.02
C ASP A 167 21.61 -10.09 -19.45
N ALA A 168 21.04 -10.86 -18.51
CA ALA A 168 21.66 -12.09 -18.01
C ALA A 168 21.05 -13.32 -18.71
N LEU A 169 20.96 -13.30 -20.04
CA LEU A 169 20.63 -14.47 -20.85
C LEU A 169 21.75 -15.51 -20.69
N ARG A 170 21.66 -16.34 -19.64
CA ARG A 170 22.40 -17.59 -19.64
C ARG A 170 21.75 -18.48 -20.70
N ALA A 171 22.44 -18.66 -21.81
CA ALA A 171 22.13 -19.71 -22.76
C ALA A 171 22.17 -21.03 -22.03
N THR A 172 21.01 -21.59 -21.72
CA THR A 172 20.92 -23.00 -21.37
C THR A 172 21.18 -23.78 -22.65
N GLN A 173 21.85 -24.92 -22.56
CA GLN A 173 22.20 -25.77 -23.70
C GLN A 173 20.96 -26.31 -24.47
N SER A 174 19.76 -26.05 -24.02
CA SER A 174 18.48 -26.43 -24.63
C SER A 174 17.78 -25.34 -25.45
N GLY A 175 18.33 -24.11 -25.54
CA GLY A 175 17.76 -23.07 -26.42
C GLY A 175 16.42 -22.45 -25.98
N GLU A 176 15.84 -22.85 -24.86
CA GLU A 176 14.63 -22.29 -24.31
C GLU A 176 14.97 -21.08 -23.42
N ARG A 177 14.41 -19.92 -23.75
CA ARG A 177 14.56 -18.66 -23.00
C ARG A 177 13.56 -18.65 -21.86
N GLU A 178 13.91 -19.17 -20.69
CA GLU A 178 13.16 -18.90 -19.47
C GLU A 178 13.60 -17.53 -18.92
N ALA A 179 12.68 -16.59 -18.89
CA ALA A 179 12.86 -15.36 -18.10
C ALA A 179 12.87 -15.77 -16.62
N GLY A 180 14.05 -15.70 -15.98
CA GLY A 180 14.19 -16.09 -14.59
C GLY A 180 13.52 -15.09 -13.66
N HIS A 181 12.61 -15.57 -12.83
CA HIS A 181 12.10 -14.82 -11.70
C HIS A 181 12.75 -15.35 -10.44
N ARG A 182 13.27 -14.44 -9.61
CA ARG A 182 14.05 -14.83 -8.44
C ARG A 182 13.39 -14.36 -7.16
N ARG A 183 13.25 -15.26 -6.18
CA ARG A 183 12.92 -14.92 -4.81
C ARG A 183 14.19 -14.62 -4.04
N GLU A 184 14.27 -13.49 -3.40
CA GLU A 184 15.39 -13.10 -2.55
C GLU A 184 14.90 -12.56 -1.22
N TYR A 185 15.71 -12.79 -0.19
CA TYR A 185 15.52 -12.18 1.11
C TYR A 185 16.32 -10.88 1.19
N TRP A 186 15.62 -9.76 1.33
CA TRP A 186 16.22 -8.43 1.43
C TRP A 186 16.28 -7.98 2.89
N SER A 187 17.46 -7.62 3.37
CA SER A 187 17.62 -6.92 4.64
C SER A 187 17.12 -5.47 4.53
N VAL A 188 16.93 -4.81 5.68
CA VAL A 188 16.38 -3.46 5.76
C VAL A 188 17.18 -2.43 4.95
N GLU A 189 18.52 -2.57 4.90
CA GLU A 189 19.43 -1.65 4.22
C GLU A 189 19.15 -1.61 2.70
N ARG A 190 18.77 -2.75 2.12
CA ARG A 190 18.55 -2.87 0.67
C ARG A 190 17.33 -2.09 0.18
N PHE A 191 16.39 -1.75 1.08
CA PHE A 191 15.20 -0.97 0.73
C PHE A 191 15.47 0.52 0.55
N GLY A 192 16.61 1.05 1.04
CA GLY A 192 16.94 2.47 0.97
C GLY A 192 15.84 3.35 1.55
N TYR A 193 15.25 2.93 2.67
CA TYR A 193 14.12 3.60 3.29
C TYR A 193 14.39 5.07 3.60
N ARG A 194 13.40 5.89 3.29
CA ARG A 194 13.28 7.28 3.74
C ARG A 194 11.84 7.53 4.15
N TYR A 195 11.52 8.72 4.58
CA TYR A 195 10.17 9.10 4.95
C TYR A 195 9.16 8.79 3.84
N ARG A 196 8.24 7.84 4.10
CA ARG A 196 7.17 7.39 3.18
C ARG A 196 7.65 6.89 1.82
N THR A 197 8.85 6.33 1.74
CA THR A 197 9.38 5.78 0.48
C THR A 197 10.38 4.65 0.68
N SER A 198 10.52 3.85 -0.35
CA SER A 198 11.55 2.81 -0.50
C SER A 198 11.96 2.73 -1.97
N ILE A 199 13.02 1.97 -2.27
CA ILE A 199 13.44 1.69 -3.64
C ILE A 199 12.32 1.01 -4.45
N LEU A 200 11.43 0.22 -3.81
CA LEU A 200 10.33 -0.47 -4.49
C LEU A 200 9.31 0.51 -5.11
N LYS A 201 9.12 1.69 -4.50
CA LYS A 201 8.30 2.75 -5.08
C LYS A 201 8.92 3.41 -6.32
N GLN A 202 10.25 3.40 -6.42
CA GLN A 202 10.97 4.02 -7.52
C GLN A 202 11.05 3.12 -8.75
N ILE A 203 10.84 1.81 -8.57
CA ILE A 203 10.92 0.80 -9.64
C ILE A 203 9.62 -0.03 -9.66
N PRO A 204 8.47 0.60 -9.98
CA PRO A 204 7.19 -0.09 -9.96
C PRO A 204 7.16 -1.24 -10.98
N GLY A 205 6.42 -2.30 -10.66
CA GLY A 205 6.17 -3.44 -11.55
C GLY A 205 7.30 -4.46 -11.66
N ARG A 206 8.49 -4.21 -11.07
CA ARG A 206 9.64 -5.14 -11.13
C ARG A 206 9.88 -5.96 -9.88
N HIS A 207 9.21 -5.62 -8.80
CA HIS A 207 9.39 -6.25 -7.49
C HIS A 207 8.05 -6.44 -6.82
N VAL A 208 7.86 -7.59 -6.19
CA VAL A 208 6.67 -7.90 -5.41
C VAL A 208 7.08 -8.42 -4.04
N VAL A 209 6.54 -7.82 -2.99
CA VAL A 209 6.73 -8.29 -1.61
C VAL A 209 5.86 -9.51 -1.40
N LEU A 210 6.46 -10.65 -1.05
CA LEU A 210 5.77 -11.90 -0.76
C LEU A 210 5.48 -12.07 0.73
N SER A 211 6.48 -11.80 1.58
CA SER A 211 6.38 -11.89 3.03
C SER A 211 7.37 -10.95 3.71
N ALA A 212 7.21 -10.73 5.02
CA ALA A 212 8.18 -10.02 5.84
C ALA A 212 8.26 -10.60 7.24
N SER A 213 9.45 -10.54 7.84
CA SER A 213 9.70 -10.83 9.25
C SER A 213 10.01 -9.53 9.99
N LEU A 214 9.32 -9.30 11.10
CA LEU A 214 9.43 -8.08 11.88
C LEU A 214 9.91 -8.41 13.29
N ARG A 215 10.86 -7.61 13.78
CA ARG A 215 11.39 -7.68 15.13
C ARG A 215 10.34 -7.28 16.15
N LEU A 216 10.30 -8.02 17.24
CA LEU A 216 9.49 -7.75 18.41
C LEU A 216 10.36 -7.88 19.67
N GLU A 217 9.86 -7.34 20.78
CA GLU A 217 10.50 -7.36 22.07
C GLU A 217 9.55 -7.92 23.12
N HIS A 218 10.07 -8.66 24.10
CA HIS A 218 9.24 -9.15 25.20
C HIS A 218 8.79 -7.99 26.09
N SER A 219 7.52 -8.05 26.47
CA SER A 219 6.88 -7.08 27.38
C SER A 219 5.74 -7.77 28.14
N SER A 220 4.86 -7.02 28.80
CA SER A 220 3.63 -7.55 29.32
C SER A 220 2.44 -7.18 28.43
N PRO A 221 1.45 -8.05 28.28
CA PRO A 221 0.24 -7.77 27.48
C PRO A 221 -0.45 -6.46 27.91
N GLU A 222 -0.47 -6.17 29.20
CA GLU A 222 -1.10 -4.98 29.78
C GLU A 222 -0.42 -3.69 29.30
N LYS A 223 0.93 -3.66 29.36
CA LYS A 223 1.74 -2.51 28.93
C LYS A 223 1.57 -2.25 27.44
N VAL A 224 1.67 -3.30 26.62
CA VAL A 224 1.52 -3.18 25.16
C VAL A 224 0.11 -2.75 24.78
N LYS A 225 -0.90 -3.32 25.44
CA LYS A 225 -2.31 -2.96 25.22
C LYS A 225 -2.56 -1.50 25.59
N ALA A 226 -2.09 -1.05 26.76
CA ALA A 226 -2.23 0.35 27.20
C ALA A 226 -1.63 1.31 26.16
N LYS A 227 -0.44 1.00 25.60
CA LYS A 227 0.20 1.81 24.57
C LYS A 227 -0.60 1.84 23.26
N ILE A 228 -1.17 0.72 22.85
CA ILE A 228 -2.07 0.67 21.68
C ILE A 228 -3.33 1.54 21.93
N GLU A 229 -3.92 1.45 23.10
CA GLU A 229 -5.11 2.23 23.47
C GLU A 229 -4.82 3.74 23.45
N GLU A 230 -3.64 4.18 23.96
CA GLU A 230 -3.17 5.56 23.86
C GLU A 230 -3.15 6.03 22.40
N PHE A 231 -2.47 5.28 21.52
CA PHE A 231 -2.35 5.65 20.11
C PHE A 231 -3.68 5.63 19.36
N VAL A 232 -4.52 4.64 19.61
CA VAL A 232 -5.85 4.54 18.99
C VAL A 232 -6.76 5.66 19.48
N SER A 233 -6.71 6.01 20.77
CA SER A 233 -7.47 7.13 21.33
C SER A 233 -7.05 8.46 20.71
N TYR A 234 -5.74 8.71 20.64
CA TYR A 234 -5.20 9.89 19.98
C TYR A 234 -5.68 10.02 18.53
N ARG A 235 -5.64 8.91 17.75
CA ARG A 235 -6.14 8.92 16.37
C ARG A 235 -7.62 9.24 16.28
N ARG A 236 -8.45 8.68 17.17
CA ARG A 236 -9.90 8.97 17.20
C ARG A 236 -10.20 10.44 17.47
N GLN A 237 -9.37 11.11 18.26
CA GLN A 237 -9.53 12.53 18.59
C GLN A 237 -9.03 13.46 17.48
N THR A 238 -8.01 13.05 16.74
CA THR A 238 -7.30 13.92 15.78
C THR A 238 -7.59 13.60 14.32
N GLN A 239 -8.16 12.45 14.00
CA GLN A 239 -8.45 12.03 12.62
C GLN A 239 -9.96 11.89 12.40
N PRO A 240 -10.46 12.37 11.25
CA PRO A 240 -11.89 12.33 10.97
C PRO A 240 -12.36 10.87 10.76
N PRO A 241 -13.57 10.53 11.22
CA PRO A 241 -14.24 9.31 10.83
C PRO A 241 -14.67 9.39 9.36
N GLY A 242 -14.93 8.23 8.75
CA GLY A 242 -15.48 8.15 7.40
C GLY A 242 -14.53 7.53 6.38
N ALA A 243 -14.98 7.51 5.13
CA ALA A 243 -14.23 6.92 4.03
C ALA A 243 -13.14 7.89 3.55
N SER A 244 -11.87 7.52 3.80
CA SER A 244 -10.69 8.32 3.41
C SER A 244 -9.49 7.40 3.21
N MET A 245 -8.40 7.96 2.69
CA MET A 245 -7.13 7.24 2.49
C MET A 245 -6.06 7.65 3.52
N GLY A 246 -6.46 8.29 4.64
CA GLY A 246 -5.52 8.88 5.58
C GLY A 246 -4.99 10.23 5.08
N SER A 247 -3.73 10.53 5.40
CA SER A 247 -3.07 11.76 4.93
C SER A 247 -2.92 11.77 3.42
N MET A 248 -3.37 12.84 2.79
CA MET A 248 -3.31 13.03 1.34
C MET A 248 -1.90 13.38 0.87
N PHE A 249 -1.20 14.21 1.66
CA PHE A 249 0.13 14.72 1.34
C PHE A 249 1.13 14.35 2.41
N LYS A 250 2.38 14.17 1.99
CA LYS A 250 3.54 14.07 2.88
C LYS A 250 3.75 15.39 3.61
N ASN A 251 4.30 15.33 4.81
CA ASN A 251 4.76 16.55 5.48
C ASN A 251 6.03 17.07 4.79
N PRO A 252 6.07 18.34 4.39
CA PRO A 252 7.30 18.95 3.87
C PRO A 252 8.35 19.11 4.98
N ALA A 253 9.60 19.33 4.59
CA ALA A 253 10.68 19.56 5.54
C ALA A 253 10.38 20.78 6.45
N GLY A 254 10.42 20.55 7.75
CA GLY A 254 10.24 21.62 8.77
C GLY A 254 8.79 22.04 9.00
N ASP A 255 7.78 21.42 8.34
CA ASP A 255 6.38 21.80 8.53
C ASP A 255 5.42 20.63 8.37
N TYR A 256 4.12 20.85 8.60
CA TYR A 256 3.06 19.87 8.49
C TYR A 256 2.08 20.23 7.38
N ALA A 257 1.83 19.32 6.44
CA ALA A 257 0.88 19.54 5.36
C ALA A 257 -0.51 19.96 5.87
N GLY A 258 -1.01 19.32 6.94
CA GLY A 258 -2.28 19.70 7.56
C GLY A 258 -2.34 21.15 8.03
N ARG A 259 -1.25 21.65 8.65
CA ARG A 259 -1.15 23.05 9.09
C ARG A 259 -1.17 24.02 7.90
N LEU A 260 -0.41 23.71 6.85
CA LEU A 260 -0.35 24.54 5.63
C LEU A 260 -1.71 24.62 4.93
N ILE A 261 -2.42 23.50 4.80
CA ILE A 261 -3.75 23.42 4.19
C ILE A 261 -4.77 24.20 5.01
N GLU A 262 -4.74 24.05 6.34
CA GLU A 262 -5.59 24.83 7.25
C GLU A 262 -5.30 26.34 7.15
N ALA A 263 -4.03 26.72 7.19
CA ALA A 263 -3.62 28.12 7.06
C ALA A 263 -3.94 28.69 5.66
N ALA A 264 -4.05 27.85 4.61
CA ALA A 264 -4.57 28.24 3.31
C ALA A 264 -6.09 28.46 3.29
N GLY A 265 -6.81 28.18 4.40
CA GLY A 265 -8.25 28.37 4.53
C GLY A 265 -9.10 27.30 3.86
N LEU A 266 -8.57 26.08 3.71
CA LEU A 266 -9.22 25.03 2.91
C LEU A 266 -10.00 24.00 3.74
N LYS A 267 -9.98 24.06 5.09
CA LYS A 267 -10.83 23.18 5.92
C LYS A 267 -12.31 23.33 5.54
N GLY A 268 -13.01 22.22 5.41
CA GLY A 268 -14.43 22.20 5.05
C GLY A 268 -14.71 22.47 3.57
N LYS A 269 -13.68 22.69 2.74
CA LYS A 269 -13.87 22.88 1.29
C LYS A 269 -14.40 21.60 0.67
N LYS A 270 -15.43 21.72 -0.16
CA LYS A 270 -16.11 20.60 -0.84
C LYS A 270 -16.00 20.72 -2.35
N ILE A 271 -15.85 19.59 -3.03
CA ILE A 271 -16.08 19.42 -4.46
C ILE A 271 -16.90 18.14 -4.62
N GLY A 272 -18.06 18.23 -5.25
CA GLY A 272 -19.01 17.14 -5.32
C GLY A 272 -19.35 16.61 -3.92
N ARG A 273 -19.11 15.32 -3.68
CA ARG A 273 -19.33 14.66 -2.40
C ARG A 273 -18.04 14.42 -1.60
N ALA A 274 -16.90 14.96 -2.05
CA ALA A 274 -15.63 14.96 -1.33
C ALA A 274 -15.43 16.26 -0.53
N GLU A 275 -14.80 16.15 0.65
CA GLU A 275 -14.55 17.28 1.56
C GLU A 275 -13.14 17.21 2.15
N ILE A 276 -12.45 18.34 2.21
CA ILE A 276 -11.26 18.52 3.07
C ILE A 276 -11.76 18.60 4.51
N SER A 277 -11.36 17.62 5.33
CA SER A 277 -11.88 17.49 6.69
C SER A 277 -11.73 18.77 7.52
N PRO A 278 -12.78 19.21 8.20
CA PRO A 278 -12.69 20.32 9.17
C PRO A 278 -11.89 19.93 10.43
N LEU A 279 -11.79 18.63 10.76
CA LEU A 279 -11.00 18.16 11.89
C LEU A 279 -9.50 18.11 11.58
N HIS A 280 -9.13 17.52 10.42
CA HIS A 280 -7.73 17.38 10.01
C HIS A 280 -7.58 17.67 8.51
N ALA A 281 -7.02 18.81 8.17
CA ALA A 281 -7.02 19.33 6.80
C ALA A 281 -6.25 18.46 5.78
N ASN A 282 -5.35 17.57 6.22
CA ASN A 282 -4.67 16.61 5.33
C ASN A 282 -5.47 15.33 5.07
N PHE A 283 -6.75 15.26 5.52
CA PHE A 283 -7.66 14.15 5.25
C PHE A 283 -8.81 14.61 4.36
N PHE A 284 -9.04 13.89 3.28
CA PHE A 284 -10.15 14.13 2.36
C PHE A 284 -11.18 13.01 2.54
N ILE A 285 -12.42 13.38 2.79
CA ILE A 285 -13.51 12.48 3.18
C ILE A 285 -14.50 12.34 2.03
N ASN A 286 -14.84 11.10 1.69
CA ASN A 286 -16.00 10.81 0.85
C ASN A 286 -17.25 10.68 1.73
N HIS A 287 -18.21 11.57 1.56
CA HIS A 287 -19.51 11.57 2.26
C HIS A 287 -20.54 10.61 1.63
N GLY A 288 -20.08 9.70 0.78
CA GLY A 288 -20.93 8.78 0.01
C GLY A 288 -21.27 9.36 -1.35
N GLY A 289 -20.82 8.65 -2.42
CA GLY A 289 -21.04 9.06 -3.80
C GLY A 289 -20.05 10.09 -4.35
N ALA A 290 -18.92 10.37 -3.68
CA ALA A 290 -17.83 11.11 -4.29
C ALA A 290 -17.19 10.28 -5.42
N THR A 291 -16.69 10.96 -6.45
CA THR A 291 -15.89 10.39 -7.51
C THR A 291 -14.40 10.51 -7.19
N ALA A 292 -13.56 9.78 -7.89
CA ALA A 292 -12.11 9.96 -7.79
C ALA A 292 -11.70 11.35 -8.34
N GLU A 293 -12.41 11.83 -9.35
CA GLU A 293 -12.24 13.15 -9.92
C GLU A 293 -12.56 14.28 -8.90
N ASP A 294 -13.59 14.12 -8.05
CA ASP A 294 -13.87 15.08 -6.96
C ASP A 294 -12.68 15.22 -6.01
N ILE A 295 -12.09 14.08 -5.61
CA ILE A 295 -10.92 14.05 -4.72
C ILE A 295 -9.70 14.63 -5.45
N TRP A 296 -9.52 14.33 -6.72
CA TRP A 296 -8.40 14.83 -7.52
C TRP A 296 -8.44 16.36 -7.67
N LYS A 297 -9.62 16.91 -7.93
CA LYS A 297 -9.82 18.38 -7.96
C LYS A 297 -9.51 19.03 -6.62
N LEU A 298 -9.87 18.40 -5.49
CA LEU A 298 -9.47 18.89 -4.17
C LEU A 298 -7.96 18.83 -3.97
N ILE A 299 -7.28 17.79 -4.48
CA ILE A 299 -5.81 17.68 -4.45
C ILE A 299 -5.17 18.86 -5.21
N GLN A 300 -5.61 19.10 -6.44
CA GLN A 300 -5.09 20.18 -7.28
C GLN A 300 -5.32 21.55 -6.61
N LEU A 301 -6.57 21.84 -6.20
CA LEU A 301 -6.92 23.06 -5.48
C LEU A 301 -6.02 23.27 -4.25
N THR A 302 -5.74 22.20 -3.51
CA THR A 302 -4.93 22.26 -2.29
C THR A 302 -3.47 22.58 -2.61
N ARG A 303 -2.91 21.94 -3.61
CA ARG A 303 -1.51 22.18 -4.05
C ARG A 303 -1.35 23.64 -4.51
N ASP A 304 -2.23 24.11 -5.38
CA ASP A 304 -2.19 25.46 -5.93
C ASP A 304 -2.31 26.53 -4.83
N ALA A 305 -3.22 26.34 -3.88
CA ALA A 305 -3.43 27.29 -2.80
C ALA A 305 -2.24 27.33 -1.81
N VAL A 306 -1.65 26.18 -1.49
CA VAL A 306 -0.50 26.10 -0.59
C VAL A 306 0.75 26.65 -1.29
N GLU A 307 1.00 26.28 -2.54
CA GLU A 307 2.10 26.82 -3.32
C GLU A 307 2.01 28.33 -3.48
N LYS A 308 0.84 28.85 -3.86
CA LYS A 308 0.60 30.29 -3.99
C LYS A 308 0.86 31.07 -2.69
N LYS A 309 0.49 30.48 -1.54
CA LYS A 309 0.56 31.19 -0.24
C LYS A 309 1.92 31.05 0.44
N PHE A 310 2.58 29.91 0.30
CA PHE A 310 3.78 29.55 1.06
C PHE A 310 5.00 29.23 0.20
N GLY A 311 4.85 29.14 -1.14
CA GLY A 311 5.92 28.70 -2.04
C GLY A 311 6.30 27.21 -1.88
N ILE A 312 5.44 26.40 -1.26
CA ILE A 312 5.68 24.99 -0.96
C ILE A 312 4.82 24.12 -1.86
N VAL A 313 5.45 23.25 -2.65
CA VAL A 313 4.77 22.22 -3.44
C VAL A 313 4.54 20.98 -2.60
N LEU A 314 3.28 20.66 -2.31
CA LEU A 314 2.93 19.46 -1.54
C LEU A 314 3.07 18.19 -2.39
N GLU A 315 3.80 17.21 -1.86
CA GLU A 315 3.93 15.87 -2.44
C GLU A 315 2.82 14.94 -1.95
N LEU A 316 2.26 14.15 -2.87
CA LEU A 316 1.25 13.13 -2.51
C LEU A 316 1.89 12.04 -1.63
N GLU A 317 1.18 11.63 -0.58
CA GLU A 317 1.46 10.40 0.17
C GLU A 317 0.72 9.21 -0.44
N ILE A 318 -0.48 9.46 -1.00
CA ILE A 318 -1.30 8.46 -1.67
C ILE A 318 -0.78 8.14 -3.07
N GLU A 319 -1.21 7.00 -3.61
CA GLU A 319 -0.83 6.52 -4.96
C GLU A 319 -2.04 6.65 -5.91
N PRO A 320 -2.03 7.61 -6.84
CA PRO A 320 -2.99 7.64 -7.94
C PRO A 320 -2.73 6.47 -8.89
N VAL A 321 -3.77 5.72 -9.22
CA VAL A 321 -3.69 4.54 -10.11
C VAL A 321 -4.85 4.51 -11.08
N GLY A 322 -4.65 3.86 -12.23
CA GLY A 322 -5.65 3.73 -13.28
C GLY A 322 -5.73 4.92 -14.21
N GLU A 323 -6.87 5.07 -14.87
CA GLU A 323 -7.12 6.09 -15.89
C GLU A 323 -8.04 7.19 -15.33
N TRP A 324 -7.73 8.42 -15.75
CA TRP A 324 -8.33 9.65 -15.25
C TRP A 324 -9.11 10.39 -16.33
#